data_ab36b1dbfb028adaa0b2859f25442c28
#
_entry.id   ab36b1dbfb028adaa0b2859f25442c28
#
_cell.length_a   1.000
_cell.length_b   1.000
_cell.length_c   1.000
_cell.angle_alpha   90.00
_cell.angle_beta   90.00
_cell.angle_gamma   90.00
#
_symmetry.space_group_name_H-M   'P 1'
#
loop_
_entity.id
_entity.type
_entity.pdbx_description
1 polymer ?
#
loop_
_entity_poly.entity_id
_entity_poly.type
_entity_poly.pdbx_seq_one_letter_code
_entity_poly.pdbx_strand_id
1 'polypeptide(L)'
;MHPITIAALAAFPPQLEAHYAAIPAEFRHWAPASWEGVPSEPFTAIEQICHVRDIEIDGYHLRFRRTLDEANPLLASIDSNILAKERNYAAADPAEVFMSFRAARAKTVELLSGLDQEQFRRSAEFEGYGRLTLRSLAHYLCSHDQQHLAGLQWLLGKIEASRL
;
A
#
# COMPACT_ATOMS: atom_id res chain seq x y z
N MET A 1 -8.30 18.40 -2.66
CA MET A 1 -7.07 17.59 -2.40
C MET A 1 -5.84 18.38 -2.82
N HIS A 2 -4.69 18.20 -2.18
CA HIS A 2 -3.45 18.84 -2.65
C HIS A 2 -2.97 18.12 -3.92
N PRO A 3 -2.67 18.84 -5.02
CA PRO A 3 -2.30 18.21 -6.31
C PRO A 3 -1.11 17.25 -6.20
N ILE A 4 -0.14 17.54 -5.33
CA ILE A 4 1.06 16.70 -5.15
C ILE A 4 0.70 15.30 -4.61
N THR A 5 -0.35 15.15 -3.79
CA THR A 5 -0.76 13.85 -3.27
C THR A 5 -1.36 12.97 -4.37
N ILE A 6 -2.20 13.55 -5.23
CA ILE A 6 -2.74 12.83 -6.39
C ILE A 6 -1.62 12.43 -7.36
N ALA A 7 -0.67 13.34 -7.61
CA ALA A 7 0.48 13.06 -8.48
C ALA A 7 1.36 11.94 -7.91
N ALA A 8 1.61 11.93 -6.60
CA ALA A 8 2.38 10.88 -5.93
C ALA A 8 1.69 9.52 -6.04
N LEU A 9 0.38 9.46 -5.78
CA LEU A 9 -0.41 8.23 -5.92
C LEU A 9 -0.38 7.70 -7.36
N ALA A 10 -0.49 8.59 -8.36
CA ALA A 10 -0.45 8.22 -9.78
C ALA A 10 0.95 7.72 -10.21
N ALA A 11 2.02 8.29 -9.64
CA ALA A 11 3.39 7.92 -9.97
C ALA A 11 3.88 6.65 -9.24
N PHE A 12 3.16 6.17 -8.24
CA PHE A 12 3.62 5.10 -7.37
C PHE A 12 3.74 3.73 -8.06
N PRO A 13 2.81 3.26 -8.94
CA PRO A 13 2.92 1.92 -9.53
C PRO A 13 4.24 1.67 -10.26
N PRO A 14 4.71 2.53 -11.19
CA PRO A 14 6.00 2.31 -11.83
C PRO A 14 7.19 2.40 -10.87
N GLN A 15 7.10 3.16 -9.78
CA GLN A 15 8.13 3.21 -8.75
C GLN A 15 8.20 1.88 -7.99
N LEU A 16 7.05 1.34 -7.57
CA LEU A 16 6.98 0.04 -6.89
C LEU A 16 7.56 -1.09 -7.78
N GLU A 17 7.19 -1.11 -9.07
CA GLU A 17 7.71 -2.06 -10.03
C GLU A 17 9.24 -1.96 -10.19
N ALA A 18 9.77 -0.73 -10.31
CA ALA A 18 11.20 -0.49 -10.45
C ALA A 18 11.98 -0.93 -9.19
N HIS A 19 11.45 -0.65 -7.99
CA HIS A 19 12.09 -1.07 -6.73
C HIS A 19 12.06 -2.60 -6.57
N TYR A 20 10.94 -3.24 -6.90
CA TYR A 20 10.85 -4.69 -6.89
C TYR A 20 11.79 -5.34 -7.93
N ALA A 21 11.89 -4.77 -9.13
CA ALA A 21 12.77 -5.27 -10.17
C ALA A 21 14.26 -5.15 -9.81
N ALA A 22 14.63 -4.19 -8.96
CA ALA A 22 15.99 -4.05 -8.43
C ALA A 22 16.38 -5.17 -7.47
N ILE A 23 15.42 -5.87 -6.86
CA ILE A 23 15.69 -7.05 -6.02
C ILE A 23 16.07 -8.23 -6.92
N PRO A 24 17.25 -8.83 -6.77
CA PRO A 24 17.64 -10.01 -7.55
C PRO A 24 16.63 -11.15 -7.40
N ALA A 25 16.39 -11.89 -8.48
CA ALA A 25 15.30 -12.87 -8.54
C ALA A 25 15.38 -13.92 -7.42
N GLU A 26 16.57 -14.36 -7.08
CA GLU A 26 16.85 -15.34 -6.01
C GLU A 26 16.55 -14.81 -4.59
N PHE A 27 16.43 -13.48 -4.42
CA PHE A 27 16.14 -12.84 -3.14
C PHE A 27 14.69 -12.36 -2.98
N ARG A 28 13.82 -12.56 -3.95
CA ARG A 28 12.43 -12.06 -3.89
C ARG A 28 11.60 -12.71 -2.79
N HIS A 29 11.98 -13.91 -2.36
CA HIS A 29 11.39 -14.67 -1.24
C HIS A 29 12.30 -14.70 -0.01
N TRP A 30 13.42 -14.00 -0.05
CA TRP A 30 14.38 -14.02 1.03
C TRP A 30 13.92 -13.14 2.20
N ALA A 31 14.06 -13.68 3.42
CA ALA A 31 13.84 -12.97 4.66
C ALA A 31 15.17 -12.77 5.39
N PRO A 32 15.48 -11.56 5.89
CA PRO A 32 16.66 -11.32 6.70
C PRO A 32 16.56 -12.03 8.05
N ALA A 33 17.69 -12.28 8.70
CA ALA A 33 17.72 -12.87 10.05
C ALA A 33 17.04 -11.97 11.11
N SER A 34 16.94 -10.68 10.88
CA SER A 34 16.23 -9.72 11.74
C SER A 34 15.53 -8.66 10.89
N TRP A 35 14.32 -8.32 11.28
CA TRP A 35 13.51 -7.24 10.71
C TRP A 35 13.65 -5.92 11.48
N GLU A 36 14.59 -5.83 12.41
CA GLU A 36 14.82 -4.61 13.18
C GLU A 36 15.17 -3.44 12.25
N GLY A 37 14.42 -2.34 12.39
CA GLY A 37 14.58 -1.13 11.59
C GLY A 37 13.92 -1.17 10.22
N VAL A 38 13.13 -2.22 9.88
CA VAL A 38 12.31 -2.20 8.67
C VAL A 38 11.26 -1.09 8.76
N PRO A 39 11.10 -0.26 7.71
CA PRO A 39 10.16 0.87 7.75
C PRO A 39 8.70 0.49 7.42
N SER A 40 8.47 -0.74 6.96
CA SER A 40 7.16 -1.32 6.63
C SER A 40 6.88 -2.55 7.48
N GLU A 41 5.83 -3.32 7.13
CA GLU A 41 5.63 -4.66 7.67
C GLU A 41 6.81 -5.58 7.30
N PRO A 42 7.12 -6.58 8.16
CA PRO A 42 8.24 -7.50 7.95
C PRO A 42 7.92 -8.54 6.86
N PHE A 43 7.82 -8.07 5.63
CA PHE A 43 7.50 -8.83 4.43
C PHE A 43 8.68 -8.97 3.48
N THR A 44 8.83 -10.14 2.86
CA THR A 44 9.72 -10.36 1.73
C THR A 44 9.32 -9.49 0.53
N ALA A 45 10.18 -9.35 -0.47
CA ALA A 45 9.89 -8.46 -1.60
C ALA A 45 8.57 -8.83 -2.32
N ILE A 46 8.27 -10.12 -2.51
CA ILE A 46 7.01 -10.56 -3.12
C ILE A 46 5.81 -10.26 -2.22
N GLU A 47 5.94 -10.43 -0.91
CA GLU A 47 4.87 -10.15 0.04
C GLU A 47 4.59 -8.66 0.14
N GLN A 48 5.61 -7.78 0.03
CA GLN A 48 5.44 -6.33 -0.01
C GLN A 48 4.50 -5.89 -1.14
N ILE A 49 4.73 -6.37 -2.37
CA ILE A 49 3.90 -5.98 -3.52
C ILE A 49 2.48 -6.56 -3.45
N CYS A 50 2.33 -7.79 -2.94
CA CYS A 50 1.01 -8.38 -2.69
C CYS A 50 0.23 -7.59 -1.65
N HIS A 51 0.88 -7.22 -0.55
CA HIS A 51 0.27 -6.41 0.51
C HIS A 51 -0.19 -5.05 -0.02
N VAL A 52 0.65 -4.32 -0.74
CA VAL A 52 0.29 -3.04 -1.33
C VAL A 52 -0.95 -3.15 -2.23
N ARG A 53 -1.02 -4.18 -3.09
CA ARG A 53 -2.18 -4.45 -3.93
C ARG A 53 -3.45 -4.68 -3.09
N ASP A 54 -3.36 -5.51 -2.07
CA ASP A 54 -4.54 -5.93 -1.30
C ASP A 54 -5.04 -4.82 -0.37
N ILE A 55 -4.14 -4.06 0.24
CA ILE A 55 -4.53 -2.87 1.02
C ILE A 55 -5.20 -1.82 0.14
N GLU A 56 -4.78 -1.67 -1.12
CA GLU A 56 -5.48 -0.81 -2.07
C GLU A 56 -6.91 -1.32 -2.33
N ILE A 57 -7.04 -2.59 -2.73
CA ILE A 57 -8.31 -3.17 -3.20
C ILE A 57 -9.29 -3.38 -2.05
N ASP A 58 -8.88 -4.08 -1.00
CA ASP A 58 -9.79 -4.49 0.09
C ASP A 58 -9.86 -3.44 1.20
N GLY A 59 -8.80 -2.65 1.36
CA GLY A 59 -8.73 -1.59 2.35
C GLY A 59 -9.26 -0.26 1.82
N TYR A 60 -8.46 0.43 1.02
CA TYR A 60 -8.73 1.82 0.66
C TYR A 60 -9.94 2.02 -0.25
N HIS A 61 -10.20 1.13 -1.23
CA HIS A 61 -11.42 1.23 -2.04
C HIS A 61 -12.68 1.14 -1.18
N LEU A 62 -12.71 0.23 -0.22
CA LEU A 62 -13.84 0.10 0.70
C LEU A 62 -13.95 1.31 1.63
N ARG A 63 -12.81 1.77 2.20
CA ARG A 63 -12.77 2.91 3.12
C ARG A 63 -13.23 4.19 2.45
N PHE A 64 -12.77 4.49 1.23
CA PHE A 64 -13.21 5.67 0.47
C PHE A 64 -14.71 5.61 0.18
N ARG A 65 -15.21 4.49 -0.32
CA ARG A 65 -16.63 4.31 -0.62
C ARG A 65 -17.49 4.51 0.63
N ARG A 66 -17.18 3.82 1.73
CA ARG A 66 -17.93 3.94 2.97
C ARG A 66 -17.91 5.37 3.52
N THR A 67 -16.79 6.06 3.44
CA THR A 67 -16.68 7.46 3.88
C THR A 67 -17.51 8.39 3.01
N LEU A 68 -17.68 8.09 1.71
CA LEU A 68 -18.53 8.85 0.80
C LEU A 68 -20.02 8.55 0.99
N ASP A 69 -20.39 7.31 1.28
CA ASP A 69 -21.78 6.87 1.26
C ASP A 69 -22.44 6.94 2.66
N GLU A 70 -21.68 6.74 3.74
CA GLU A 70 -22.18 6.64 5.11
C GLU A 70 -21.86 7.90 5.94
N ALA A 71 -22.65 8.10 7.00
CA ALA A 71 -22.42 9.17 7.97
C ALA A 71 -21.45 8.70 9.05
N ASN A 72 -20.19 9.15 9.00
CA ASN A 72 -19.13 8.84 9.96
C ASN A 72 -18.94 7.32 10.20
N PRO A 73 -18.66 6.52 9.16
CA PRO A 73 -18.53 5.06 9.30
C PRO A 73 -17.35 4.66 10.18
N LEU A 74 -17.46 3.52 10.86
CA LEU A 74 -16.34 2.85 11.49
C LEU A 74 -15.60 2.01 10.44
N LEU A 75 -14.36 2.36 10.16
CA LEU A 75 -13.50 1.70 9.17
C LEU A 75 -12.57 0.72 9.89
N ALA A 76 -12.66 -0.56 9.52
CA ALA A 76 -11.83 -1.60 10.11
C ALA A 76 -10.39 -1.57 9.59
N SER A 77 -9.44 -1.94 10.46
CA SER A 77 -8.09 -2.32 10.07
C SER A 77 -8.08 -3.71 9.43
N ILE A 78 -7.05 -3.98 8.63
CA ILE A 78 -6.79 -5.30 8.05
C ILE A 78 -5.56 -5.87 8.76
N ASP A 79 -5.68 -7.11 9.26
CA ASP A 79 -4.52 -7.85 9.74
C ASP A 79 -3.70 -8.36 8.54
N SER A 80 -2.61 -7.67 8.28
CA SER A 80 -1.74 -7.92 7.13
C SER A 80 -1.10 -9.31 7.16
N ASN A 81 -0.79 -9.83 8.36
CA ASN A 81 -0.16 -11.15 8.50
C ASN A 81 -1.15 -12.28 8.24
N ILE A 82 -2.39 -12.13 8.71
CA ILE A 82 -3.45 -13.10 8.43
C ILE A 82 -3.74 -13.11 6.93
N LEU A 83 -3.94 -11.94 6.34
CA LEU A 83 -4.24 -11.80 4.91
C LEU A 83 -3.13 -12.40 4.02
N ALA A 84 -1.86 -12.17 4.37
CA ALA A 84 -0.72 -12.70 3.63
C ALA A 84 -0.71 -14.25 3.62
N LYS A 85 -1.06 -14.87 4.74
CA LYS A 85 -1.16 -16.34 4.86
C LYS A 85 -2.35 -16.89 4.09
N GLU A 86 -3.53 -16.29 4.26
CA GLU A 86 -4.77 -16.74 3.60
C GLU A 86 -4.67 -16.67 2.08
N ARG A 87 -3.98 -15.66 1.55
CA ARG A 87 -3.79 -15.44 0.10
C ARG A 87 -2.50 -16.04 -0.45
N ASN A 88 -1.70 -16.68 0.42
CA ASN A 88 -0.44 -17.32 0.04
C ASN A 88 0.45 -16.39 -0.82
N TYR A 89 0.78 -15.22 -0.28
CA TYR A 89 1.57 -14.20 -0.98
C TYR A 89 2.88 -14.75 -1.55
N ALA A 90 3.48 -15.72 -0.87
CA ALA A 90 4.72 -16.35 -1.32
C ALA A 90 4.61 -17.09 -2.67
N ALA A 91 3.40 -17.50 -3.08
CA ALA A 91 3.15 -18.19 -4.35
C ALA A 91 2.57 -17.26 -5.44
N ALA A 92 2.50 -15.96 -5.20
CA ALA A 92 1.91 -15.01 -6.15
C ALA A 92 2.78 -14.82 -7.39
N ASP A 93 2.14 -14.62 -8.55
CA ASP A 93 2.81 -14.16 -9.76
C ASP A 93 2.98 -12.62 -9.71
N PRO A 94 4.20 -12.09 -9.70
CA PRO A 94 4.43 -10.65 -9.68
C PRO A 94 3.76 -9.90 -10.84
N ALA A 95 3.68 -10.51 -12.03
CA ALA A 95 3.08 -9.86 -13.19
C ALA A 95 1.57 -9.64 -12.99
N GLU A 96 0.87 -10.63 -12.45
CA GLU A 96 -0.54 -10.54 -12.09
C GLU A 96 -0.77 -9.54 -10.94
N VAL A 97 0.11 -9.53 -9.94
CA VAL A 97 0.06 -8.58 -8.83
C VAL A 97 0.15 -7.14 -9.35
N PHE A 98 1.15 -6.83 -10.16
CA PHE A 98 1.32 -5.48 -10.72
C PHE A 98 0.20 -5.07 -11.67
N MET A 99 -0.29 -6.00 -12.50
CA MET A 99 -1.42 -5.73 -13.39
C MET A 99 -2.67 -5.34 -12.60
N SER A 100 -3.03 -6.11 -11.57
CA SER A 100 -4.19 -5.84 -10.74
C SER A 100 -4.01 -4.58 -9.88
N PHE A 101 -2.81 -4.34 -9.36
CA PHE A 101 -2.49 -3.13 -8.60
C PHE A 101 -2.59 -1.86 -9.46
N ARG A 102 -2.03 -1.86 -10.67
CA ARG A 102 -2.16 -0.72 -11.61
C ARG A 102 -3.62 -0.37 -11.90
N ALA A 103 -4.43 -1.39 -12.15
CA ALA A 103 -5.87 -1.20 -12.40
C ALA A 103 -6.60 -0.64 -11.17
N ALA A 104 -6.26 -1.11 -9.96
CA ALA A 104 -6.83 -0.63 -8.72
C ALA A 104 -6.42 0.82 -8.44
N ARG A 105 -5.13 1.15 -8.57
CA ARG A 105 -4.62 2.52 -8.37
C ARG A 105 -5.20 3.52 -9.37
N ALA A 106 -5.40 3.13 -10.62
CA ALA A 106 -6.06 3.99 -11.60
C ALA A 106 -7.46 4.40 -11.14
N LYS A 107 -8.25 3.45 -10.58
CA LYS A 107 -9.58 3.75 -10.00
C LYS A 107 -9.48 4.69 -8.80
N THR A 108 -8.50 4.51 -7.92
CA THR A 108 -8.28 5.42 -6.79
C THR A 108 -7.97 6.84 -7.26
N VAL A 109 -7.06 6.99 -8.21
CA VAL A 109 -6.68 8.30 -8.76
C VAL A 109 -7.86 8.96 -9.46
N GLU A 110 -8.63 8.22 -10.25
CA GLU A 110 -9.85 8.70 -10.90
C GLU A 110 -10.88 9.19 -9.87
N LEU A 111 -11.20 8.36 -8.88
CA LEU A 111 -12.11 8.71 -7.78
C LEU A 111 -11.66 10.01 -7.09
N LEU A 112 -10.44 10.05 -6.57
CA LEU A 112 -9.94 11.19 -5.80
C LEU A 112 -9.83 12.46 -6.63
N SER A 113 -9.57 12.36 -7.94
CA SER A 113 -9.49 13.51 -8.84
C SER A 113 -10.86 14.12 -9.13
N GLY A 114 -11.94 13.34 -9.03
CA GLY A 114 -13.32 13.79 -9.26
C GLY A 114 -14.02 14.38 -8.03
N LEU A 115 -13.42 14.26 -6.82
CA LEU A 115 -14.07 14.71 -5.59
C LEU A 115 -13.96 16.24 -5.39
N ASP A 116 -15.03 16.83 -4.88
CA ASP A 116 -15.07 18.20 -4.44
C ASP A 116 -14.53 18.41 -3.00
N GLN A 117 -14.49 19.67 -2.54
CA GLN A 117 -13.98 20.03 -1.21
C GLN A 117 -14.85 19.50 -0.06
N GLU A 118 -16.17 19.39 -0.27
CA GLU A 118 -17.11 18.92 0.73
C GLU A 118 -16.97 17.41 0.93
N GLN A 119 -16.86 16.67 -0.17
CA GLN A 119 -16.59 15.23 -0.14
C GLN A 119 -15.27 14.91 0.56
N PHE A 120 -14.21 15.67 0.33
CA PHE A 120 -12.94 15.51 1.06
C PHE A 120 -13.02 15.79 2.56
N ARG A 121 -14.03 16.54 3.03
CA ARG A 121 -14.27 16.82 4.47
C ARG A 121 -15.10 15.75 5.16
N ARG A 122 -15.72 14.83 4.44
CA ARG A 122 -16.51 13.75 5.04
C ARG A 122 -15.67 12.98 6.04
N SER A 123 -16.26 12.71 7.21
CA SER A 123 -15.55 12.10 8.34
C SER A 123 -15.81 10.59 8.42
N ALA A 124 -14.86 9.89 9.02
CA ALA A 124 -14.95 8.50 9.42
C ALA A 124 -14.20 8.30 10.75
N GLU A 125 -14.45 7.20 11.41
CA GLU A 125 -13.64 6.69 12.52
C GLU A 125 -12.81 5.51 11.99
N PHE A 126 -11.48 5.59 12.02
CA PHE A 126 -10.64 4.52 11.53
C PHE A 126 -9.94 3.82 12.70
N GLU A 127 -10.12 2.53 12.80
CA GLU A 127 -9.55 1.70 13.86
C GLU A 127 -8.03 1.88 13.94
N GLY A 128 -7.54 2.20 15.13
CA GLY A 128 -6.13 2.51 15.39
C GLY A 128 -5.69 3.95 15.05
N TYR A 129 -6.48 4.71 14.27
CA TYR A 129 -6.17 6.08 13.84
C TYR A 129 -7.13 7.12 14.43
N GLY A 130 -8.31 6.69 14.92
CA GLY A 130 -9.34 7.58 15.44
C GLY A 130 -10.10 8.34 14.34
N ARG A 131 -10.67 9.48 14.71
CA ARG A 131 -11.49 10.30 13.81
C ARG A 131 -10.62 11.00 12.77
N LEU A 132 -11.03 10.87 11.51
CA LEU A 132 -10.32 11.43 10.36
C LEU A 132 -11.28 11.86 9.24
N THR A 133 -10.75 12.40 8.16
CA THR A 133 -11.51 12.76 6.97
C THR A 133 -11.10 11.91 5.77
N LEU A 134 -11.91 11.90 4.72
CA LEU A 134 -11.54 11.26 3.46
C LEU A 134 -10.20 11.80 2.93
N ARG A 135 -9.93 13.10 3.11
CA ARG A 135 -8.63 13.69 2.78
C ARG A 135 -7.48 13.06 3.57
N SER A 136 -7.69 12.82 4.86
CA SER A 136 -6.69 12.15 5.70
C SER A 136 -6.41 10.73 5.22
N LEU A 137 -7.46 9.97 4.84
CA LEU A 137 -7.31 8.64 4.26
C LEU A 137 -6.42 8.65 3.01
N ALA A 138 -6.62 9.62 2.11
CA ALA A 138 -5.80 9.72 0.91
C ALA A 138 -4.32 10.06 1.22
N HIS A 139 -4.06 10.87 2.26
CA HIS A 139 -2.69 11.13 2.74
C HIS A 139 -2.09 9.89 3.39
N TYR A 140 -2.87 9.12 4.16
CA TYR A 140 -2.39 7.87 4.76
C TYR A 140 -2.07 6.80 3.71
N LEU A 141 -2.88 6.69 2.64
CA LEU A 141 -2.53 5.83 1.51
C LEU A 141 -1.19 6.22 0.89
N CYS A 142 -0.98 7.52 0.63
CA CYS A 142 0.29 8.01 0.09
C CYS A 142 1.47 7.74 1.05
N SER A 143 1.27 7.88 2.36
CA SER A 143 2.28 7.54 3.38
C SER A 143 2.60 6.05 3.40
N HIS A 144 1.59 5.20 3.34
CA HIS A 144 1.72 3.75 3.27
C HIS A 144 2.54 3.32 2.03
N ASP A 145 2.27 3.90 0.87
CA ASP A 145 3.04 3.68 -0.34
C ASP A 145 4.54 3.94 -0.13
N GLN A 146 4.89 5.07 0.50
CA GLN A 146 6.28 5.43 0.76
C GLN A 146 6.96 4.47 1.75
N GLN A 147 6.22 3.95 2.74
CA GLN A 147 6.74 2.93 3.66
C GLN A 147 7.16 1.67 2.91
N HIS A 148 6.38 1.23 1.93
CA HIS A 148 6.68 0.03 1.14
C HIS A 148 7.82 0.25 0.13
N LEU A 149 7.97 1.42 -0.46
CA LEU A 149 9.19 1.75 -1.22
C LEU A 149 10.42 1.71 -0.33
N ALA A 150 10.34 2.32 0.86
CA ALA A 150 11.42 2.28 1.83
C ALA A 150 11.71 0.85 2.32
N GLY A 151 10.68 0.00 2.47
CA GLY A 151 10.81 -1.43 2.81
C GLY A 151 11.61 -2.21 1.76
N LEU A 152 11.30 -2.03 0.47
CA LEU A 152 12.06 -2.65 -0.63
C LEU A 152 13.51 -2.15 -0.69
N GLN A 153 13.75 -0.85 -0.49
CA GLN A 153 15.10 -0.28 -0.40
C GLN A 153 15.88 -0.86 0.79
N TRP A 154 15.23 -0.99 1.94
CA TRP A 154 15.82 -1.60 3.13
C TRP A 154 16.21 -3.06 2.88
N LEU A 155 15.33 -3.85 2.24
CA LEU A 155 15.63 -5.23 1.85
C LEU A 155 16.85 -5.30 0.92
N LEU A 156 16.91 -4.43 -0.09
CA LEU A 156 18.06 -4.37 -1.01
C LEU A 156 19.37 -4.09 -0.25
N GLY A 157 19.36 -3.14 0.70
CA GLY A 157 20.50 -2.87 1.57
C GLY A 157 20.91 -4.08 2.42
N LYS A 158 19.94 -4.83 2.97
CA LYS A 158 20.21 -6.06 3.73
C LYS A 158 20.79 -7.18 2.85
N ILE A 159 20.30 -7.33 1.62
CA ILE A 159 20.82 -8.28 0.64
C ILE A 159 22.29 -7.97 0.32
N GLU A 160 22.60 -6.72 0.01
CA GLU A 160 23.98 -6.32 -0.27
C GLU A 160 24.92 -6.58 0.92
N ALA A 161 24.47 -6.27 2.12
CA ALA A 161 25.23 -6.53 3.34
C ALA A 161 25.44 -8.03 3.61
N SER A 162 24.52 -8.90 3.20
CA SER A 162 24.62 -10.36 3.38
C SER A 162 25.61 -11.05 2.45
N ARG A 163 26.13 -10.31 1.45
CA ARG A 163 27.09 -10.81 0.47
C ARG A 163 28.56 -10.54 0.86
N LEU A 164 28.76 -9.82 1.98
CA LEU A 164 30.09 -9.54 2.52
C LEU A 164 30.59 -10.69 3.39
#